data_963b13843af934bfff5c7841e7c2106b
#
_entry.id   963b13843af934bfff5c7841e7c2106b
#
_cell.length_a   1.000
_cell.length_b   1.000
_cell.length_c   1.000
_cell.angle_alpha   90.00
_cell.angle_beta   90.00
_cell.angle_gamma   90.00
#
_symmetry.space_group_name_H-M   'P 1'
#
loop_
_entity.id
_entity.type
_entity.pdbx_description
1 polymer ?
#
loop_
_entity_poly.entity_id
_entity_poly.type
_entity_poly.pdbx_seq_one_letter_code
_entity_poly.pdbx_strand_id
1 'polypeptide(L)'
;MRFYGRRLALRFPGFGRASEQMLNLELARDMEPAPYDGLPNDVLIVEDDPIIALDFEDTILGFGVKTVRTAANVAKALDMIADRPPQFALLDVSLIREKSFAVAERLQALEIPFAFVTGYGADVRLPAAFAAKPRLPKPYSTDALQALLKNCGSRP
;
A
#
# COMPACT_ATOMS: atom_id res chain seq x y z
N MET A 1 -49.01 22.83 13.87
CA MET A 1 -48.63 21.64 14.66
C MET A 1 -47.11 21.56 14.66
N ARG A 2 -46.48 21.87 15.77
CA ARG A 2 -45.03 21.85 15.89
C ARG A 2 -44.64 20.46 16.36
N PHE A 3 -44.01 19.65 15.50
CA PHE A 3 -43.35 18.43 15.91
C PHE A 3 -41.98 18.79 16.47
N TYR A 4 -41.95 18.91 17.78
CA TYR A 4 -40.69 18.84 18.52
C TYR A 4 -40.19 17.42 18.41
N GLY A 5 -39.11 17.21 17.68
CA GLY A 5 -38.35 15.98 17.70
C GLY A 5 -37.80 15.70 19.10
N ARG A 6 -38.58 15.05 19.91
CA ARG A 6 -38.10 14.39 21.11
C ARG A 6 -37.19 13.26 20.63
N ARG A 7 -35.90 13.47 20.77
CA ARG A 7 -34.95 12.36 20.84
C ARG A 7 -35.44 11.44 21.95
N LEU A 8 -36.00 10.32 21.57
CA LEU A 8 -36.31 9.23 22.49
C LEU A 8 -34.95 8.67 22.92
N ALA A 9 -34.38 9.26 23.96
CA ALA A 9 -33.26 8.65 24.66
C ALA A 9 -33.84 7.44 25.39
N LEU A 10 -33.77 6.28 24.75
CA LEU A 10 -33.97 5.01 25.43
C LEU A 10 -32.89 4.87 26.49
N ARG A 11 -33.16 5.42 27.66
CA ARG A 11 -32.36 5.18 28.85
C ARG A 11 -32.62 3.74 29.28
N PHE A 12 -31.75 2.85 28.87
CA PHE A 12 -31.66 1.54 29.51
C PHE A 12 -30.96 1.73 30.87
N PRO A 13 -31.58 1.43 32.00
CA PRO A 13 -30.91 1.49 33.27
C PRO A 13 -29.84 0.39 33.32
N GLY A 14 -28.58 0.80 33.35
CA GLY A 14 -27.44 -0.11 33.42
C GLY A 14 -26.32 0.07 32.40
N PHE A 15 -26.49 0.91 31.40
CA PHE A 15 -25.42 1.22 30.45
C PHE A 15 -24.72 2.52 30.88
N GLY A 16 -23.52 2.39 31.44
CA GLY A 16 -22.69 3.52 31.82
C GLY A 16 -22.08 4.25 30.61
N ARG A 17 -21.43 5.40 30.87
CA ARG A 17 -20.77 6.27 29.86
C ARG A 17 -19.84 5.54 28.88
N ALA A 18 -19.33 4.35 29.24
CA ALA A 18 -18.50 3.51 28.38
C ALA A 18 -19.25 2.99 27.16
N SER A 19 -20.56 2.72 27.25
CA SER A 19 -21.36 2.22 26.14
C SER A 19 -21.70 3.31 25.12
N GLU A 20 -21.88 4.56 25.56
CA GLU A 20 -22.07 5.69 24.65
C GLU A 20 -20.79 6.01 23.85
N GLN A 21 -19.62 5.87 24.50
CA GLN A 21 -18.34 6.05 23.82
C GLN A 21 -18.04 4.93 22.81
N MET A 22 -18.40 3.69 23.13
CA MET A 22 -18.26 2.57 22.19
C MET A 22 -19.22 2.69 20.99
N LEU A 23 -20.45 3.13 21.21
CA LEU A 23 -21.41 3.36 20.14
C LEU A 23 -20.96 4.51 19.23
N ASN A 24 -20.39 5.57 19.77
CA ASN A 24 -19.84 6.69 19.00
C ASN A 24 -18.58 6.27 18.21
N LEU A 25 -17.78 5.34 18.72
CA LEU A 25 -16.63 4.76 18.02
C LEU A 25 -17.07 3.83 16.88
N GLU A 26 -18.13 3.06 17.04
CA GLU A 26 -18.70 2.24 15.96
C GLU A 26 -19.32 3.11 14.87
N LEU A 27 -20.09 4.15 15.21
CA LEU A 27 -20.64 5.12 14.26
C LEU A 27 -19.55 5.91 13.55
N ALA A 28 -18.42 6.23 14.22
CA ALA A 28 -17.28 6.88 13.61
C ALA A 28 -16.52 5.94 12.66
N ARG A 29 -16.53 4.63 12.89
CA ARG A 29 -15.99 3.63 11.95
C ARG A 29 -16.81 3.54 10.68
N ASP A 30 -18.13 3.65 10.78
CA ASP A 30 -19.05 3.68 9.62
C ASP A 30 -18.94 5.00 8.82
N MET A 31 -18.36 6.05 9.41
CA MET A 31 -18.15 7.36 8.78
C MET A 31 -16.71 7.55 8.27
N GLU A 32 -15.80 6.60 8.52
CA GLU A 32 -14.51 6.60 7.82
C GLU A 32 -14.79 6.50 6.31
N PRO A 33 -14.22 7.39 5.47
CA PRO A 33 -14.34 7.21 4.03
C PRO A 33 -13.91 5.79 3.71
N ALA A 34 -14.78 5.06 2.98
CA ALA A 34 -14.47 3.72 2.51
C ALA A 34 -13.03 3.71 2.01
N PRO A 35 -12.20 2.73 2.38
CA PRO A 35 -10.82 2.67 1.90
C PRO A 35 -10.90 2.85 0.39
N TYR A 36 -10.17 3.83 -0.13
CA TYR A 36 -10.17 4.19 -1.55
C TYR A 36 -10.12 2.90 -2.36
N ASP A 37 -11.20 2.62 -3.09
CA ASP A 37 -11.49 1.33 -3.69
C ASP A 37 -10.26 0.72 -4.37
N GLY A 38 -9.73 -0.35 -3.78
CA GLY A 38 -8.71 -1.19 -4.38
C GLY A 38 -7.25 -0.75 -4.19
N LEU A 39 -6.94 0.34 -3.48
CA LEU A 39 -5.55 0.73 -3.20
C LEU A 39 -5.01 0.04 -1.94
N PRO A 40 -3.74 -0.38 -1.92
CA PRO A 40 -3.09 -0.84 -0.70
C PRO A 40 -2.91 0.32 0.31
N ASN A 41 -2.95 0.01 1.60
CA ASN A 41 -2.74 1.02 2.65
C ASN A 41 -1.26 1.25 2.99
N ASP A 42 -0.40 0.28 2.71
CA ASP A 42 1.03 0.31 3.02
C ASP A 42 1.83 -0.21 1.83
N VAL A 43 2.62 0.66 1.22
CA VAL A 43 3.45 0.36 0.05
C VAL A 43 4.92 0.50 0.42
N LEU A 44 5.71 -0.52 0.08
CA LEU A 44 7.17 -0.47 0.16
C LEU A 44 7.76 -0.20 -1.23
N ILE A 45 8.63 0.78 -1.34
CA ILE A 45 9.40 1.09 -2.54
C ILE A 45 10.85 0.70 -2.29
N VAL A 46 11.42 -0.10 -3.19
CA VAL A 46 12.85 -0.44 -3.18
C VAL A 46 13.49 0.22 -4.38
N GLU A 47 14.16 1.33 -4.12
CA GLU A 47 14.79 2.21 -5.10
C GLU A 47 16.02 2.87 -4.48
N ASP A 48 17.15 2.79 -5.12
CA ASP A 48 18.41 3.32 -4.62
C ASP A 48 18.66 4.80 -4.97
N ASP A 49 17.97 5.32 -5.99
CA ASP A 49 17.99 6.75 -6.29
C ASP A 49 16.98 7.49 -5.40
N PRO A 50 17.45 8.36 -4.49
CA PRO A 50 16.58 9.05 -3.54
C PRO A 50 15.60 10.02 -4.22
N ILE A 51 15.92 10.55 -5.39
CA ILE A 51 15.02 11.46 -6.13
C ILE A 51 13.88 10.66 -6.76
N ILE A 52 14.18 9.52 -7.34
CA ILE A 52 13.17 8.62 -7.92
C ILE A 52 12.30 8.02 -6.81
N ALA A 53 12.89 7.62 -5.69
CA ALA A 53 12.15 7.11 -4.53
C ALA A 53 11.17 8.16 -3.99
N LEU A 54 11.59 9.42 -3.89
CA LEU A 54 10.74 10.53 -3.44
C LEU A 54 9.60 10.81 -4.42
N ASP A 55 9.86 10.77 -5.72
CA ASP A 55 8.83 10.96 -6.76
C ASP A 55 7.75 9.87 -6.69
N PHE A 56 8.14 8.61 -6.51
CA PHE A 56 7.20 7.52 -6.27
C PHE A 56 6.39 7.72 -4.99
N GLU A 57 7.06 8.08 -3.90
CA GLU A 57 6.42 8.31 -2.60
C GLU A 57 5.35 9.40 -2.68
N ASP A 58 5.71 10.57 -3.21
CA ASP A 58 4.79 11.70 -3.37
C ASP A 58 3.61 11.34 -4.28
N THR A 59 3.87 10.66 -5.38
CA THR A 59 2.82 10.26 -6.33
C THR A 59 1.85 9.26 -5.70
N ILE A 60 2.36 8.26 -5.00
CA ILE A 60 1.55 7.20 -4.36
C ILE A 60 0.74 7.75 -3.18
N LEU A 61 1.34 8.61 -2.36
CA LEU A 61 0.60 9.33 -1.31
C LEU A 61 -0.50 10.20 -1.90
N GLY A 62 -0.25 10.83 -3.06
CA GLY A 62 -1.24 11.62 -3.79
C GLY A 62 -2.46 10.81 -4.26
N PHE A 63 -2.35 9.50 -4.43
CA PHE A 63 -3.48 8.61 -4.71
C PHE A 63 -4.36 8.30 -3.49
N GLY A 64 -3.88 8.61 -2.29
CA GLY A 64 -4.58 8.32 -1.04
C GLY A 64 -4.09 7.09 -0.29
N VAL A 65 -2.96 6.51 -0.68
CA VAL A 65 -2.28 5.47 0.10
C VAL A 65 -1.84 6.06 1.43
N LYS A 66 -2.08 5.35 2.53
CA LYS A 66 -1.86 5.88 3.89
C LYS A 66 -0.39 5.90 4.29
N THR A 67 0.36 4.89 3.90
CA THR A 67 1.77 4.72 4.28
C THR A 67 2.59 4.31 3.07
N VAL A 68 3.64 5.05 2.81
CA VAL A 68 4.66 4.70 1.83
C VAL A 68 6.01 4.67 2.54
N ARG A 69 6.75 3.61 2.32
CA ARG A 69 8.08 3.40 2.90
C ARG A 69 9.09 3.15 1.80
N THR A 70 10.28 3.68 1.94
CA THR A 70 11.35 3.55 0.96
C THR A 70 12.56 2.83 1.55
N ALA A 71 13.16 1.94 0.76
CA ALA A 71 14.40 1.25 1.08
C ALA A 71 15.40 1.42 -0.07
N ALA A 72 16.60 1.86 0.23
CA ALA A 72 17.62 2.13 -0.77
C ALA A 72 18.41 0.90 -1.22
N ASN A 73 18.27 -0.23 -0.55
CA ASN A 73 18.99 -1.47 -0.84
C ASN A 73 18.24 -2.70 -0.34
N VAL A 74 18.70 -3.87 -0.75
CA VAL A 74 18.08 -5.15 -0.40
C VAL A 74 18.07 -5.40 1.10
N ALA A 75 19.18 -5.16 1.81
CA ALA A 75 19.27 -5.39 3.25
C ALA A 75 18.23 -4.57 4.01
N LYS A 76 18.13 -3.28 3.70
CA LYS A 76 17.14 -2.40 4.33
C LYS A 76 15.71 -2.82 4.02
N ALA A 77 15.44 -3.23 2.77
CA ALA A 77 14.12 -3.72 2.38
C ALA A 77 13.73 -4.98 3.15
N LEU A 78 14.62 -5.95 3.28
CA LEU A 78 14.37 -7.18 4.04
C LEU A 78 14.12 -6.89 5.52
N ASP A 79 14.88 -5.98 6.14
CA ASP A 79 14.66 -5.56 7.53
C ASP A 79 13.28 -4.92 7.70
N MET A 80 12.88 -4.05 6.79
CA MET A 80 11.57 -3.39 6.83
C MET A 80 10.40 -4.38 6.64
N ILE A 81 10.57 -5.39 5.78
CA ILE A 81 9.58 -6.46 5.59
C ILE A 81 9.48 -7.34 6.84
N ALA A 82 10.60 -7.65 7.49
CA ALA A 82 10.63 -8.44 8.72
C ALA A 82 9.96 -7.70 9.89
N ASP A 83 10.18 -6.40 10.00
CA ASP A 83 9.57 -5.56 11.03
C ASP A 83 8.06 -5.41 10.82
N ARG A 84 7.67 -5.03 9.62
CA ARG A 84 6.27 -4.88 9.22
C ARG A 84 6.09 -5.21 7.73
N PRO A 85 5.47 -6.34 7.40
CA PRO A 85 5.19 -6.70 6.02
C PRO A 85 4.30 -5.64 5.33
N PRO A 86 4.67 -5.15 4.13
CA PRO A 86 3.82 -4.24 3.37
C PRO A 86 2.63 -4.98 2.75
N GLN A 87 1.63 -4.22 2.31
CA GLN A 87 0.53 -4.77 1.51
C GLN A 87 0.86 -4.88 0.02
N PHE A 88 1.80 -4.06 -0.43
CA PHE A 88 2.29 -4.05 -1.81
C PHE A 88 3.73 -3.54 -1.85
N ALA A 89 4.51 -3.98 -2.83
CA ALA A 89 5.85 -3.46 -3.03
C ALA A 89 6.15 -3.14 -4.51
N LEU A 90 6.91 -2.07 -4.71
CA LEU A 90 7.54 -1.72 -5.99
C LEU A 90 9.03 -1.94 -5.88
N LEU A 91 9.57 -2.75 -6.79
CA LEU A 91 10.98 -3.14 -6.77
C LEU A 91 11.68 -2.64 -8.03
N ASP A 92 12.60 -1.68 -7.92
CA ASP A 92 13.56 -1.46 -9.00
C ASP A 92 14.39 -2.74 -9.17
N VAL A 93 14.44 -3.25 -10.39
CA VAL A 93 15.20 -4.47 -10.69
C VAL A 93 16.69 -4.27 -10.50
N SER A 94 17.21 -3.11 -10.91
CA SER A 94 18.64 -2.81 -10.96
C SER A 94 19.01 -1.75 -9.93
N LEU A 95 19.32 -2.20 -8.73
CA LEU A 95 19.90 -1.36 -7.70
C LEU A 95 21.41 -1.23 -7.92
N ILE A 96 22.02 -0.22 -7.31
CA ILE A 96 23.49 -0.08 -7.33
C ILE A 96 24.11 -1.34 -6.70
N ARG A 97 24.94 -2.04 -7.47
CA ARG A 97 25.71 -3.23 -7.09
C ARG A 97 24.92 -4.51 -6.82
N GLU A 98 23.58 -4.51 -6.91
CA GLU A 98 22.76 -5.68 -6.61
C GLU A 98 21.46 -5.71 -7.40
N LYS A 99 20.81 -6.86 -7.42
CA LYS A 99 19.47 -7.03 -7.95
C LYS A 99 18.47 -7.20 -6.81
N SER A 100 17.24 -6.71 -6.99
CA SER A 100 16.20 -6.79 -5.97
C SER A 100 15.51 -8.17 -5.87
N PHE A 101 16.06 -9.20 -6.49
CA PHE A 101 15.42 -10.52 -6.55
C PHE A 101 15.28 -11.21 -5.18
N ALA A 102 16.22 -11.00 -4.25
CA ALA A 102 16.09 -11.54 -2.89
C ALA A 102 14.89 -10.93 -2.15
N VAL A 103 14.59 -9.66 -2.40
CA VAL A 103 13.37 -9.01 -1.88
C VAL A 103 12.12 -9.62 -2.52
N ALA A 104 12.14 -9.83 -3.83
CA ALA A 104 11.05 -10.48 -4.56
C ALA A 104 10.75 -11.88 -4.05
N GLU A 105 11.79 -12.69 -3.81
CA GLU A 105 11.66 -14.03 -3.22
C GLU A 105 10.99 -13.97 -1.84
N ARG A 106 11.39 -13.03 -0.99
CA ARG A 106 10.82 -12.85 0.34
C ARG A 106 9.36 -12.44 0.28
N LEU A 107 9.00 -11.50 -0.59
CA LEU A 107 7.62 -11.06 -0.78
C LEU A 107 6.75 -12.20 -1.32
N GLN A 108 7.27 -12.98 -2.27
CA GLN A 108 6.57 -14.14 -2.81
C GLN A 108 6.31 -15.22 -1.74
N ALA A 109 7.30 -15.50 -0.89
CA ALA A 109 7.15 -16.43 0.23
C ALA A 109 6.09 -15.98 1.25
N LEU A 110 5.90 -14.68 1.42
CA LEU A 110 4.89 -14.08 2.29
C LEU A 110 3.56 -13.82 1.57
N GLU A 111 3.45 -14.20 0.30
CA GLU A 111 2.27 -13.96 -0.55
C GLU A 111 1.88 -12.47 -0.66
N ILE A 112 2.87 -11.57 -0.57
CA ILE A 112 2.69 -10.13 -0.71
C ILE A 112 2.79 -9.77 -2.20
N PRO A 113 1.79 -9.11 -2.78
CA PRO A 113 1.83 -8.68 -4.18
C PRO A 113 2.92 -7.61 -4.39
N PHE A 114 3.61 -7.70 -5.51
CA PHE A 114 4.64 -6.74 -5.90
C PHE A 114 4.74 -6.62 -7.42
N ALA A 115 5.36 -5.55 -7.87
CA ALA A 115 5.70 -5.32 -9.26
C ALA A 115 7.15 -4.87 -9.40
N PHE A 116 7.75 -5.18 -10.53
CA PHE A 116 9.08 -4.69 -10.88
C PHE A 116 9.00 -3.35 -11.60
N VAL A 117 9.90 -2.45 -11.26
CA VAL A 117 10.16 -1.24 -12.02
C VAL A 117 11.42 -1.47 -12.85
N THR A 118 11.32 -1.24 -14.16
CA THR A 118 12.39 -1.51 -15.10
C THR A 118 12.88 -0.23 -15.77
N GLY A 119 14.20 -0.07 -15.89
CA GLY A 119 14.80 1.05 -16.60
C GLY A 119 14.51 1.03 -18.10
N TYR A 120 14.64 2.18 -18.74
CA TYR A 120 14.47 2.35 -20.17
C TYR A 120 15.51 1.54 -20.96
N GLY A 121 15.05 0.75 -21.92
CA GLY A 121 15.94 -0.02 -22.81
C GLY A 121 16.66 -1.21 -22.14
N ALA A 122 16.41 -1.47 -20.88
CA ALA A 122 16.97 -2.62 -20.20
C ALA A 122 16.20 -3.89 -20.59
N ASP A 123 16.82 -4.72 -21.39
CA ASP A 123 16.38 -6.12 -21.61
C ASP A 123 16.72 -6.93 -20.35
N VAL A 124 16.10 -6.55 -19.23
CA VAL A 124 16.35 -7.21 -17.96
C VAL A 124 15.59 -8.54 -17.97
N ARG A 125 16.34 -9.61 -18.11
CA ARG A 125 15.80 -10.96 -17.95
C ARG A 125 15.46 -11.18 -16.47
N LEU A 126 14.17 -11.24 -16.19
CA LEU A 126 13.73 -11.70 -14.88
C LEU A 126 13.91 -13.20 -14.76
N PRO A 127 14.27 -13.72 -13.56
CA PRO A 127 14.20 -15.14 -13.29
C PRO A 127 12.83 -15.72 -13.66
N ALA A 128 12.82 -16.98 -14.09
CA ALA A 128 11.58 -17.66 -14.52
C ALA A 128 10.46 -17.60 -13.46
N ALA A 129 10.83 -17.64 -12.17
CA ALA A 129 9.89 -17.52 -11.05
C ALA A 129 9.12 -16.18 -11.03
N PHE A 130 9.63 -15.14 -11.67
CA PHE A 130 9.05 -13.79 -11.69
C PHE A 130 8.58 -13.36 -13.09
N ALA A 131 8.64 -14.24 -14.08
CA ALA A 131 8.31 -13.90 -15.47
C ALA A 131 6.89 -13.34 -15.64
N ALA A 132 5.94 -13.82 -14.84
CA ALA A 132 4.54 -13.41 -14.87
C ALA A 132 4.22 -12.20 -13.96
N LYS A 133 5.19 -11.67 -13.21
CA LYS A 133 4.96 -10.53 -12.32
C LYS A 133 4.76 -9.24 -13.13
N PRO A 134 3.89 -8.33 -12.65
CA PRO A 134 3.69 -7.03 -13.29
C PRO A 134 4.98 -6.23 -13.40
N ARG A 135 5.12 -5.47 -14.46
CA ARG A 135 6.25 -4.58 -14.73
C ARG A 135 5.77 -3.18 -15.00
N LEU A 136 6.47 -2.21 -14.45
CA LEU A 136 6.28 -0.79 -14.72
C LEU A 136 7.56 -0.25 -15.36
N PRO A 137 7.56 0.04 -16.67
CA PRO A 137 8.75 0.60 -17.34
C PRO A 137 8.92 2.07 -16.97
N LYS A 138 10.18 2.51 -16.80
CA LYS A 138 10.54 3.93 -16.68
C LYS A 138 10.76 4.53 -18.09
N PRO A 139 10.31 5.76 -18.37
CA PRO A 139 9.48 6.61 -17.53
C PRO A 139 8.05 6.08 -17.42
N TYR A 140 7.48 6.12 -16.24
CA TYR A 140 6.10 5.68 -16.00
C TYR A 140 5.13 6.86 -16.04
N SER A 141 3.87 6.60 -16.41
CA SER A 141 2.78 7.55 -16.25
C SER A 141 2.10 7.37 -14.89
N THR A 142 1.58 8.46 -14.36
CA THR A 142 0.78 8.44 -13.12
C THR A 142 -0.39 7.47 -13.21
N ASP A 143 -1.07 7.44 -14.37
CA ASP A 143 -2.20 6.53 -14.61
C ASP A 143 -1.77 5.06 -14.60
N ALA A 144 -0.63 4.73 -15.20
CA ALA A 144 -0.10 3.36 -15.21
C ALA A 144 0.27 2.89 -13.80
N LEU A 145 0.88 3.75 -13.00
CA LEU A 145 1.21 3.46 -11.60
C LEU A 145 -0.06 3.26 -10.76
N GLN A 146 -1.05 4.13 -10.90
CA GLN A 146 -2.32 4.01 -10.18
C GLN A 146 -3.07 2.73 -10.56
N ALA A 147 -3.14 2.40 -11.85
CA ALA A 147 -3.77 1.17 -12.33
C ALA A 147 -3.07 -0.08 -11.78
N LEU A 148 -1.74 -0.06 -11.72
CA LEU A 148 -0.95 -1.14 -11.14
C LEU A 148 -1.30 -1.37 -9.67
N LEU A 149 -1.36 -0.33 -8.87
CA LEU A 149 -1.69 -0.41 -7.44
C LEU A 149 -3.13 -0.92 -7.22
N LYS A 150 -4.10 -0.45 -8.01
CA LYS A 150 -5.49 -0.90 -7.93
C LYS A 150 -5.64 -2.38 -8.28
N ASN A 151 -4.99 -2.83 -9.36
CA ASN A 151 -5.09 -4.22 -9.80
C ASN A 151 -4.44 -5.21 -8.81
N CYS A 152 -3.44 -4.77 -8.08
CA CYS A 152 -2.75 -5.60 -7.09
C CYS A 152 -3.41 -5.57 -5.71
N GLY A 153 -4.17 -4.51 -5.39
CA GLY A 153 -4.93 -4.38 -4.15
C GLY A 153 -6.24 -5.18 -4.15
N SER A 154 -6.71 -5.59 -5.31
CA SER A 154 -7.97 -6.32 -5.49
C SER A 154 -7.75 -7.84 -5.49
N ARG A 155 -7.13 -8.38 -4.44
CA ARG A 155 -7.26 -9.83 -4.20
C ARG A 155 -8.48 -10.10 -3.34
N PRO A 156 -9.35 -11.04 -3.77
CA PRO A 156 -10.47 -11.48 -2.96
C PRO A 156 -10.02 -12.14 -1.66
#